data_73fe2eba191939471bc3d0a8ffc9d4ee
#
_entry.id   73fe2eba191939471bc3d0a8ffc9d4ee
#
_cell.length_a   1.000
_cell.length_b   1.000
_cell.length_c   1.000
_cell.angle_alpha   90.00
_cell.angle_beta   90.00
_cell.angle_gamma   90.00
#
_symmetry.space_group_name_H-M   'P 1'
#
loop_
_entity.id
_entity.type
_entity.pdbx_description
1 polymer ?
#
loop_
_entity_poly.entity_id
_entity_poly.type
_entity_poly.pdbx_seq_one_letter_code
_entity_poly.pdbx_strand_id
1 'polypeptide(L)'
;MIISVIGLGYIGLPTAAILASTKVSVIGVDVNEKVVDTINKGEIHIIEPELDALVHSAVKNGNLRATTQPEKSDVFMLAVPTPFKAKYKPDLSYIESACRAIAPVLKKGNLVILESTSPVGTTEKMIDWLSSKRSDLSFPKFGSDKFSADISIAHCPERVLPGNVVRELREN
;
A
#
# COMPACT_ATOMS: atom_id res chain seq x y z
N MET A 1 -10.91 -7.53 9.76
CA MET A 1 -10.43 -6.71 8.61
C MET A 1 -8.95 -6.95 8.44
N ILE A 2 -8.51 -7.25 7.23
CA ILE A 2 -7.10 -7.45 6.87
C ILE A 2 -6.72 -6.34 5.89
N ILE A 3 -5.63 -5.64 6.17
CA ILE A 3 -5.08 -4.59 5.31
C ILE A 3 -3.75 -5.07 4.74
N SER A 4 -3.59 -5.00 3.42
CA SER A 4 -2.32 -5.27 2.75
C SER A 4 -1.65 -3.96 2.34
N VAL A 5 -0.41 -3.73 2.78
CA VAL A 5 0.40 -2.56 2.42
C VAL A 5 1.47 -3.01 1.43
N ILE A 6 1.40 -2.50 0.20
CA ILE A 6 2.28 -2.88 -0.92
C ILE A 6 3.41 -1.86 -1.04
N GLY A 7 4.63 -2.30 -0.81
CA GLY A 7 5.82 -1.49 -0.68
C GLY A 7 6.08 -1.14 0.79
N LEU A 8 7.21 -1.59 1.34
CA LEU A 8 7.57 -1.42 2.76
C LEU A 8 8.79 -0.48 2.91
N GLY A 9 8.81 0.59 2.09
CA GLY A 9 9.79 1.66 2.18
C GLY A 9 9.47 2.68 3.28
N TYR A 10 10.00 3.91 3.11
CA TYR A 10 9.89 5.00 4.10
C TYR A 10 8.45 5.43 4.44
N ILE A 11 7.49 5.13 3.60
CA ILE A 11 6.07 5.41 3.85
C ILE A 11 5.34 4.13 4.25
N GLY A 12 5.43 3.08 3.44
CA GLY A 12 4.61 1.90 3.64
C GLY A 12 4.92 1.13 4.94
N LEU A 13 6.17 1.06 5.39
CA LEU A 13 6.48 0.38 6.66
C LEU A 13 5.93 1.14 7.88
N PRO A 14 6.12 2.47 8.02
CA PRO A 14 5.46 3.24 9.08
C PRO A 14 3.93 3.15 9.02
N THR A 15 3.31 3.28 7.84
CA THR A 15 1.86 3.11 7.66
C THR A 15 1.41 1.73 8.16
N ALA A 16 2.09 0.66 7.75
CA ALA A 16 1.79 -0.70 8.17
C ALA A 16 1.90 -0.88 9.70
N ALA A 17 2.96 -0.34 10.31
CA ALA A 17 3.19 -0.43 11.76
C ALA A 17 2.15 0.35 12.57
N ILE A 18 1.78 1.55 12.12
CA ILE A 18 0.74 2.36 12.76
C ILE A 18 -0.62 1.66 12.68
N LEU A 19 -1.01 1.18 11.50
CA LEU A 19 -2.25 0.41 11.34
C LEU A 19 -2.27 -0.82 12.25
N ALA A 20 -1.17 -1.58 12.30
CA ALA A 20 -1.06 -2.74 13.15
C ALA A 20 -1.14 -2.41 14.66
N SER A 21 -0.68 -1.21 15.06
CA SER A 21 -0.79 -0.73 16.44
C SER A 21 -2.24 -0.52 16.91
N THR A 22 -3.18 -0.34 15.98
CA THR A 22 -4.62 -0.28 16.25
C THR A 22 -5.29 -1.64 16.36
N LYS A 23 -4.52 -2.73 16.42
CA LYS A 23 -4.97 -4.14 16.47
C LYS A 23 -5.64 -4.63 15.18
N VAL A 24 -5.43 -3.95 14.07
CA VAL A 24 -5.83 -4.44 12.74
C VAL A 24 -4.76 -5.41 12.24
N SER A 25 -5.19 -6.49 11.58
CA SER A 25 -4.24 -7.41 10.94
C SER A 25 -3.67 -6.79 9.67
N VAL A 26 -2.36 -6.64 9.61
CA VAL A 26 -1.65 -6.04 8.49
C VAL A 26 -0.70 -7.04 7.84
N ILE A 27 -0.75 -7.11 6.52
CA ILE A 27 0.18 -7.86 5.69
C ILE A 27 1.01 -6.85 4.91
N GLY A 28 2.27 -6.69 5.28
CA GLY A 28 3.21 -5.91 4.49
C GLY A 28 3.70 -6.74 3.30
N VAL A 29 3.80 -6.15 2.12
CA VAL A 29 4.28 -6.82 0.92
C VAL A 29 5.44 -6.04 0.32
N ASP A 30 6.58 -6.70 0.15
CA ASP A 30 7.74 -6.13 -0.52
C ASP A 30 8.43 -7.18 -1.40
N VAL A 31 8.88 -6.77 -2.57
CA VAL A 31 9.57 -7.68 -3.51
C VAL A 31 10.96 -8.08 -3.04
N ASN A 32 11.52 -7.36 -2.07
CA ASN A 32 12.84 -7.62 -1.51
C ASN A 32 12.73 -8.58 -0.33
N GLU A 33 13.15 -9.82 -0.53
CA GLU A 33 13.14 -10.86 0.52
C GLU A 33 13.88 -10.45 1.80
N LYS A 34 14.98 -9.68 1.70
CA LYS A 34 15.73 -9.22 2.88
C LYS A 34 14.88 -8.24 3.72
N VAL A 35 14.09 -7.39 3.08
CA VAL A 35 13.16 -6.49 3.77
C VAL A 35 12.10 -7.31 4.51
N VAL A 36 11.52 -8.29 3.83
CA VAL A 36 10.51 -9.19 4.41
C VAL A 36 11.06 -9.95 5.63
N ASP A 37 12.25 -10.53 5.49
CA ASP A 37 12.90 -11.26 6.58
C ASP A 37 13.22 -10.37 7.78
N THR A 38 13.70 -9.15 7.53
CA THR A 38 14.01 -8.17 8.58
C THR A 38 12.75 -7.82 9.36
N ILE A 39 11.68 -7.48 8.66
CA ILE A 39 10.41 -7.11 9.32
C ILE A 39 9.82 -8.28 10.09
N ASN A 40 9.85 -9.49 9.56
CA ASN A 40 9.32 -10.67 10.25
C ASN A 40 10.11 -11.04 11.53
N LYS A 41 11.34 -10.54 11.69
CA LYS A 41 12.10 -10.61 12.95
C LYS A 41 11.73 -9.51 13.96
N GLY A 42 10.85 -8.57 13.56
CA GLY A 42 10.50 -7.40 14.35
C GLY A 42 11.57 -6.31 14.29
N GLU A 43 12.37 -6.29 13.24
CA GLU A 43 13.45 -5.32 13.00
C GLU A 43 13.05 -4.37 11.86
N ILE A 44 13.78 -3.26 11.73
CA ILE A 44 13.59 -2.28 10.66
C ILE A 44 14.80 -2.20 9.74
N HIS A 45 14.59 -1.85 8.47
CA HIS A 45 15.64 -1.65 7.46
C HIS A 45 15.79 -0.18 7.05
N ILE A 46 15.01 0.71 7.64
CA ILE A 46 15.04 2.16 7.45
C ILE A 46 15.24 2.85 8.81
N ILE A 47 15.82 4.04 8.80
CA ILE A 47 16.04 4.82 10.04
C ILE A 47 14.90 5.83 10.18
N GLU A 48 14.01 5.58 11.14
CA GLU A 48 12.90 6.47 11.46
C GLU A 48 12.61 6.40 12.96
N PRO A 49 12.54 7.55 13.68
CA PRO A 49 12.24 7.55 15.10
C PRO A 49 10.97 6.80 15.47
N GLU A 50 10.97 6.09 16.58
CA GLU A 50 9.85 5.28 17.14
C GLU A 50 9.42 4.07 16.28
N LEU A 51 9.89 3.94 15.04
CA LEU A 51 9.41 2.89 14.13
C LEU A 51 9.84 1.48 14.58
N ASP A 52 11.04 1.33 15.11
CA ASP A 52 11.57 0.03 15.59
C ASP A 52 10.69 -0.56 16.69
N ALA A 53 10.33 0.24 17.68
CA ALA A 53 9.45 -0.18 18.77
C ALA A 53 8.05 -0.56 18.27
N LEU A 54 7.52 0.18 17.28
CA LEU A 54 6.21 -0.10 16.68
C LEU A 54 6.22 -1.41 15.90
N VAL A 55 7.22 -1.61 15.03
CA VAL A 55 7.35 -2.82 14.22
C VAL A 55 7.57 -4.04 15.13
N HIS A 56 8.51 -3.94 16.10
CA HIS A 56 8.74 -5.01 17.06
C HIS A 56 7.47 -5.43 17.80
N SER A 57 6.73 -4.47 18.32
CA SER A 57 5.48 -4.72 19.04
C SER A 57 4.41 -5.33 18.13
N ALA A 58 4.24 -4.79 16.92
CA ALA A 58 3.24 -5.26 15.97
C ALA A 58 3.49 -6.70 15.50
N VAL A 59 4.74 -7.06 15.23
CA VAL A 59 5.14 -8.41 14.84
C VAL A 59 4.98 -9.38 16.02
N LYS A 60 5.48 -9.01 17.20
CA LYS A 60 5.37 -9.83 18.42
C LYS A 60 3.91 -10.15 18.79
N ASN A 61 3.01 -9.19 18.57
CA ASN A 61 1.58 -9.36 18.85
C ASN A 61 0.82 -10.06 17.71
N GLY A 62 1.48 -10.41 16.61
CA GLY A 62 0.87 -11.07 15.45
C GLY A 62 -0.03 -10.16 14.59
N ASN A 63 0.04 -8.84 14.80
CA ASN A 63 -0.76 -7.87 14.04
C ASN A 63 -0.07 -7.42 12.75
N LEU A 64 1.24 -7.62 12.61
CA LEU A 64 2.02 -7.34 11.41
C LEU A 64 2.86 -8.56 11.03
N ARG A 65 2.80 -8.93 9.76
CA ARG A 65 3.75 -9.83 9.12
C ARG A 65 4.08 -9.33 7.72
N ALA A 66 5.20 -9.76 7.17
CA ALA A 66 5.59 -9.40 5.81
C ALA A 66 5.67 -10.63 4.89
N THR A 67 5.40 -10.43 3.60
CA THR A 67 5.46 -11.44 2.55
C THR A 67 6.03 -10.85 1.27
N THR A 68 6.49 -11.70 0.35
CA THR A 68 6.95 -11.25 -0.98
C THR A 68 5.83 -11.17 -2.02
N GLN A 69 4.67 -11.75 -1.73
CA GLN A 69 3.52 -11.78 -2.63
C GLN A 69 2.25 -11.29 -1.94
N PRO A 70 1.39 -10.55 -2.64
CA PRO A 70 0.10 -10.15 -2.11
C PRO A 70 -0.79 -11.37 -1.77
N GLU A 71 -1.53 -11.24 -0.69
CA GLU A 71 -2.51 -12.23 -0.25
C GLU A 71 -3.92 -11.62 -0.17
N LYS A 72 -4.96 -12.47 -0.07
CA LYS A 72 -6.34 -12.01 0.07
C LYS A 72 -6.50 -11.10 1.27
N SER A 73 -6.96 -9.88 1.04
CA SER A 73 -7.16 -8.84 2.04
C SER A 73 -8.48 -8.12 1.80
N ASP A 74 -8.87 -7.23 2.71
CA ASP A 74 -10.06 -6.41 2.54
C ASP A 74 -9.69 -5.05 1.92
N VAL A 75 -8.52 -4.52 2.27
CA VAL A 75 -7.97 -3.26 1.78
C VAL A 75 -6.56 -3.48 1.25
N PHE A 76 -6.22 -2.84 0.14
CA PHE A 76 -4.86 -2.80 -0.42
C PHE A 76 -4.40 -1.35 -0.49
N MET A 77 -3.31 -1.02 0.22
CA MET A 77 -2.68 0.29 0.17
C MET A 77 -1.39 0.20 -0.63
N LEU A 78 -1.28 1.02 -1.69
CA LEU A 78 -0.10 1.04 -2.56
C LEU A 78 0.80 2.20 -2.15
N ALA A 79 1.93 1.86 -1.52
CA ALA A 79 2.96 2.77 -1.02
C ALA A 79 4.30 2.54 -1.74
N VAL A 80 4.24 2.34 -3.05
CA VAL A 80 5.41 2.04 -3.88
C VAL A 80 6.10 3.32 -4.37
N PRO A 81 7.40 3.29 -4.70
CA PRO A 81 8.10 4.45 -5.21
C PRO A 81 7.50 5.01 -6.49
N THR A 82 7.57 6.34 -6.67
CA THR A 82 7.18 7.06 -7.89
C THR A 82 8.31 7.99 -8.35
N PRO A 83 9.49 7.44 -8.73
CA PRO A 83 10.64 8.25 -9.13
C PRO A 83 10.38 8.97 -10.44
N PHE A 84 11.20 9.96 -10.73
CA PHE A 84 11.20 10.64 -12.04
C PHE A 84 12.07 9.90 -13.05
N LYS A 85 11.56 9.74 -14.27
CA LYS A 85 12.33 9.41 -15.46
C LYS A 85 12.99 10.65 -16.09
N ALA A 86 13.70 10.46 -17.19
CA ALA A 86 14.23 11.57 -17.97
C ALA A 86 13.15 12.63 -18.28
N LYS A 87 13.54 13.91 -18.28
CA LYS A 87 12.66 15.08 -18.52
C LYS A 87 11.56 15.22 -17.43
N TYR A 88 11.85 14.85 -16.19
CA TYR A 88 10.92 14.96 -15.04
C TYR A 88 9.56 14.26 -15.23
N LYS A 89 9.50 13.25 -16.09
CA LYS A 89 8.28 12.45 -16.22
C LYS A 89 8.20 11.45 -15.07
N PRO A 90 7.05 11.34 -14.38
CA PRO A 90 6.89 10.37 -13.30
C PRO A 90 6.95 8.94 -13.84
N ASP A 91 7.63 8.06 -13.11
CA ASP A 91 7.63 6.63 -13.41
C ASP A 91 6.50 5.93 -12.67
N LEU A 92 5.46 5.57 -13.38
CA LEU A 92 4.31 4.86 -12.83
C LEU A 92 4.43 3.34 -12.93
N SER A 93 5.56 2.81 -13.42
CA SER A 93 5.74 1.37 -13.60
C SER A 93 5.66 0.57 -12.29
N TYR A 94 6.07 1.17 -11.17
CA TYR A 94 5.95 0.56 -9.84
C TYR A 94 4.48 0.42 -9.41
N ILE A 95 3.65 1.45 -9.65
CA ILE A 95 2.22 1.40 -9.37
C ILE A 95 1.53 0.37 -10.27
N GLU A 96 1.87 0.36 -11.57
CA GLU A 96 1.35 -0.65 -12.50
C GLU A 96 1.72 -2.07 -12.06
N SER A 97 2.98 -2.29 -11.66
CA SER A 97 3.45 -3.59 -11.16
C SER A 97 2.70 -4.02 -9.89
N ALA A 98 2.49 -3.09 -8.95
CA ALA A 98 1.70 -3.35 -7.75
C ALA A 98 0.23 -3.70 -8.08
N CYS A 99 -0.41 -2.96 -8.99
CA CYS A 99 -1.76 -3.28 -9.48
C CYS A 99 -1.81 -4.69 -10.09
N ARG A 100 -0.84 -5.05 -10.94
CA ARG A 100 -0.76 -6.38 -11.54
C ARG A 100 -0.55 -7.49 -10.50
N ALA A 101 0.23 -7.22 -9.45
CA ALA A 101 0.49 -8.17 -8.38
C ALA A 101 -0.75 -8.42 -7.50
N ILE A 102 -1.54 -7.38 -7.16
CA ILE A 102 -2.75 -7.54 -6.35
C ILE A 102 -3.95 -8.07 -7.15
N ALA A 103 -3.98 -7.89 -8.47
CA ALA A 103 -5.13 -8.28 -9.29
C ALA A 103 -5.62 -9.72 -9.06
N PRO A 104 -4.75 -10.76 -8.96
CA PRO A 104 -5.20 -12.14 -8.75
C PRO A 104 -5.94 -12.38 -7.42
N VAL A 105 -5.66 -11.56 -6.40
CA VAL A 105 -6.21 -11.72 -5.04
C VAL A 105 -7.36 -10.77 -4.71
N LEU A 106 -7.71 -9.87 -5.65
CA LEU A 106 -8.87 -8.99 -5.50
C LEU A 106 -10.18 -9.79 -5.46
N LYS A 107 -11.11 -9.32 -4.65
CA LYS A 107 -12.48 -9.84 -4.55
C LYS A 107 -13.47 -8.69 -4.47
N LYS A 108 -14.73 -8.96 -4.76
CA LYS A 108 -15.83 -8.00 -4.58
C LYS A 108 -15.84 -7.44 -3.15
N GLY A 109 -16.01 -6.12 -3.04
CA GLY A 109 -16.00 -5.37 -1.79
C GLY A 109 -14.61 -4.87 -1.38
N ASN A 110 -13.55 -5.14 -2.14
CA ASN A 110 -12.22 -4.61 -1.83
C ASN A 110 -12.12 -3.11 -2.05
N LEU A 111 -11.31 -2.46 -1.22
CA LEU A 111 -10.85 -1.09 -1.38
C LEU A 111 -9.37 -1.11 -1.77
N VAL A 112 -9.01 -0.38 -2.84
CA VAL A 112 -7.62 -0.14 -3.25
C VAL A 112 -7.31 1.34 -3.07
N ILE A 113 -6.30 1.65 -2.27
CA ILE A 113 -5.87 3.02 -1.95
C ILE A 113 -4.50 3.26 -2.58
N LEU A 114 -4.38 4.32 -3.36
CA LEU A 114 -3.08 4.84 -3.79
C LEU A 114 -2.60 5.83 -2.73
N GLU A 115 -1.56 5.45 -1.98
CA GLU A 115 -0.91 6.31 -0.99
C GLU A 115 0.27 7.07 -1.60
N SER A 116 0.95 6.46 -2.59
CA SER A 116 2.08 7.08 -3.26
C SER A 116 1.72 8.41 -3.90
N THR A 117 2.58 9.42 -3.71
CA THR A 117 2.48 10.69 -4.45
C THR A 117 2.51 10.43 -5.95
N SER A 118 1.51 10.94 -6.66
CA SER A 118 1.34 10.62 -8.07
C SER A 118 0.63 11.75 -8.84
N PRO A 119 0.84 11.85 -10.16
CA PRO A 119 0.15 12.84 -10.99
C PRO A 119 -1.36 12.61 -11.04
N VAL A 120 -2.09 13.67 -11.34
CA VAL A 120 -3.52 13.59 -11.68
C VAL A 120 -3.73 12.57 -12.80
N GLY A 121 -4.79 11.77 -12.70
CA GLY A 121 -5.12 10.71 -13.66
C GLY A 121 -4.46 9.35 -13.36
N THR A 122 -3.70 9.23 -12.25
CA THR A 122 -3.06 7.95 -11.91
C THR A 122 -4.07 6.92 -11.41
N THR A 123 -5.11 7.34 -10.68
CA THR A 123 -6.18 6.45 -10.23
C THR A 123 -6.98 5.86 -11.39
N GLU A 124 -7.21 6.64 -12.45
CA GLU A 124 -7.85 6.18 -13.69
C GLU A 124 -7.00 5.11 -14.38
N LYS A 125 -5.68 5.30 -14.45
CA LYS A 125 -4.76 4.28 -14.97
C LYS A 125 -4.76 3.01 -14.12
N MET A 126 -4.88 3.14 -12.80
CA MET A 126 -5.02 1.96 -11.92
C MET A 126 -6.28 1.17 -12.27
N ILE A 127 -7.40 1.86 -12.50
CA ILE A 127 -8.64 1.22 -12.97
C ILE A 127 -8.39 0.45 -14.26
N ASP A 128 -7.73 1.07 -15.24
CA ASP A 128 -7.42 0.42 -16.53
C ASP A 128 -6.54 -0.81 -16.35
N TRP A 129 -5.48 -0.73 -15.53
CA TRP A 129 -4.58 -1.86 -15.28
C TRP A 129 -5.26 -3.01 -14.54
N LEU A 130 -6.08 -2.71 -13.53
CA LEU A 130 -6.80 -3.71 -12.75
C LEU A 130 -7.93 -4.35 -13.56
N SER A 131 -8.76 -3.56 -14.25
CA SER A 131 -9.86 -4.07 -15.07
C SER A 131 -9.39 -4.92 -16.25
N SER A 132 -8.23 -4.59 -16.85
CA SER A 132 -7.62 -5.41 -17.91
C SER A 132 -7.22 -6.82 -17.42
N LYS A 133 -7.02 -7.01 -16.12
CA LYS A 133 -6.66 -8.30 -15.50
C LYS A 133 -7.84 -9.00 -14.83
N ARG A 134 -8.88 -8.25 -14.48
CA ARG A 134 -10.04 -8.73 -13.73
C ARG A 134 -11.34 -8.27 -14.40
N SER A 135 -11.58 -8.78 -15.61
CA SER A 135 -12.81 -8.54 -16.36
C SER A 135 -14.08 -9.10 -15.69
N ASP A 136 -13.89 -9.97 -14.69
CA ASP A 136 -14.94 -10.53 -13.83
C ASP A 136 -15.42 -9.58 -12.73
N LEU A 137 -14.69 -8.48 -12.48
CA LEU A 137 -15.03 -7.47 -11.47
C LEU A 137 -15.36 -6.14 -12.14
N SER A 138 -16.30 -5.40 -11.55
CA SER A 138 -16.61 -4.04 -11.95
C SER A 138 -15.79 -3.03 -11.17
N PHE A 139 -15.34 -1.98 -11.87
CA PHE A 139 -14.53 -0.89 -11.32
C PHE A 139 -15.26 0.46 -11.47
N PRO A 140 -14.92 1.47 -10.64
CA PRO A 140 -15.54 2.79 -10.73
C PRO A 140 -15.32 3.38 -12.14
N LYS A 141 -16.35 4.06 -12.67
CA LYS A 141 -16.23 4.84 -13.91
C LYS A 141 -16.31 6.31 -13.56
N PHE A 142 -15.33 7.08 -14.00
CA PHE A 142 -15.30 8.52 -13.80
C PHE A 142 -16.56 9.17 -14.42
N GLY A 143 -17.21 10.08 -13.70
CA GLY A 143 -18.40 10.79 -14.20
C GLY A 143 -19.69 9.97 -14.27
N SER A 144 -19.73 8.75 -13.72
CA SER A 144 -20.97 7.99 -13.61
C SER A 144 -21.61 8.20 -12.23
N ASP A 145 -22.92 8.47 -12.20
CA ASP A 145 -23.70 8.54 -10.96
C ASP A 145 -23.94 7.17 -10.29
N LYS A 146 -23.44 6.10 -10.89
CA LYS A 146 -23.58 4.75 -10.37
C LYS A 146 -22.41 4.40 -9.44
N PHE A 147 -22.64 4.53 -8.13
CA PHE A 147 -21.70 4.17 -7.08
C PHE A 147 -21.58 2.65 -6.80
N SER A 148 -22.07 1.79 -7.67
CA SER A 148 -22.08 0.34 -7.46
C SER A 148 -21.00 -0.36 -8.30
N ALA A 149 -19.73 -0.19 -7.93
CA ALA A 149 -18.66 -1.04 -8.44
C ALA A 149 -18.30 -2.13 -7.41
N ASP A 150 -17.77 -3.26 -7.90
CA ASP A 150 -17.29 -4.34 -7.01
C ASP A 150 -16.04 -3.93 -6.26
N ILE A 151 -15.21 -3.07 -6.87
CA ILE A 151 -13.97 -2.55 -6.28
C ILE A 151 -14.12 -1.05 -6.06
N SER A 152 -13.70 -0.58 -4.88
CA SER A 152 -13.55 0.84 -4.60
C SER A 152 -12.09 1.26 -4.80
N ILE A 153 -11.86 2.46 -5.36
CA ILE A 153 -10.52 3.03 -5.55
C ILE A 153 -10.48 4.42 -4.95
N ALA A 154 -9.44 4.68 -4.17
CA ALA A 154 -9.23 5.98 -3.54
C ALA A 154 -7.78 6.44 -3.72
N HIS A 155 -7.55 7.75 -3.63
CA HIS A 155 -6.22 8.34 -3.51
C HIS A 155 -6.13 9.05 -2.17
N CYS A 156 -5.13 8.68 -1.37
CA CYS A 156 -4.84 9.27 -0.08
C CYS A 156 -3.35 9.59 -0.03
N PRO A 157 -2.91 10.68 -0.68
CA PRO A 157 -1.48 11.03 -0.73
C PRO A 157 -1.01 11.43 0.67
N GLU A 158 0.09 10.82 1.09
CA GLU A 158 0.75 11.20 2.32
C GLU A 158 1.59 12.48 2.12
N ARG A 159 1.82 13.23 3.22
CA ARG A 159 2.60 14.47 3.24
C ARG A 159 3.47 14.52 4.48
N VAL A 160 4.34 13.52 4.63
CA VAL A 160 5.19 13.39 5.80
C VAL A 160 6.66 13.67 5.45
N LEU A 161 7.40 14.19 6.43
CA LEU A 161 8.82 14.46 6.28
C LEU A 161 9.63 13.30 6.88
N PRO A 162 10.68 12.82 6.18
CA PRO A 162 11.61 11.85 6.73
C PRO A 162 12.16 12.31 8.09
N GLY A 163 12.20 11.41 9.07
CA GLY A 163 12.58 11.71 10.45
C GLY A 163 11.42 12.11 11.36
N ASN A 164 10.21 12.29 10.82
CA ASN A 164 8.98 12.59 11.57
C ASN A 164 7.77 11.78 11.08
N VAL A 165 8.00 10.77 10.25
CA VAL A 165 6.92 10.03 9.54
C VAL A 165 5.91 9.43 10.52
N VAL A 166 6.39 8.75 11.57
CA VAL A 166 5.51 8.10 12.56
C VAL A 166 4.62 9.12 13.27
N ARG A 167 5.20 10.26 13.65
CA ARG A 167 4.46 11.33 14.32
C ARG A 167 3.43 11.97 13.41
N GLU A 168 3.86 12.36 12.20
CA GLU A 168 2.99 13.06 11.25
C GLU A 168 1.84 12.19 10.74
N LEU A 169 2.05 10.88 10.53
CA LEU A 169 0.98 9.95 10.18
C LEU A 169 -0.06 9.76 11.30
N ARG A 170 0.28 10.06 12.56
CA ARG A 170 -0.68 9.98 13.68
C ARG A 170 -1.43 11.28 13.91
N GLU A 171 -0.82 12.43 13.57
CA GLU A 171 -1.33 13.77 13.88
C GLU A 171 -2.09 14.39 12.70
N ASN A 172 -1.87 13.90 11.46
CA ASN A 172 -2.59 14.30 10.24
C ASN A 172 -3.80 13.41 9.98
#